data_2f641a182f0499286a5dd358909b45a6
#
_entry.id   2f641a182f0499286a5dd358909b45a6
#
_cell.length_a   1.000
_cell.length_b   1.000
_cell.length_c   1.000
_cell.angle_alpha   90.00
_cell.angle_beta   90.00
_cell.angle_gamma   90.00
#
_symmetry.space_group_name_H-M   'P 1'
#
loop_
_entity.id
_entity.type
_entity.pdbx_description
1 polymer ?
#
loop_
_entity_poly.entity_id
_entity_poly.type
_entity_poly.pdbx_seq_one_letter_code
_entity_poly.pdbx_strand_id
1 'polypeptide(L)'
;MRLRVSGQPGRVFVRVAAGIVALSAASPASAQTTVTLNQPKTQVVSATVRGGTYADTNNQSLLATRAADNPQYERRAMLKFDTHNTIPAGSTVTSARLTVTVKMGSADATRAVGAYQVTTSWSEAEVTWKHRRTQEAWATAGGDLGSRIATGNVSNVAGTRVTFDVTALVKAAVAGDLGASRYTRIVLVDEDASTSESYREYYTPTDTNTAHRPVLTVTYGPASTTTQTTSGSSTTLRVLQWNTHHGGIGTDGVWDPYRLAKKAASFHPDVVSFNEIEHYGVDQPALYASLMKKYTGQTWYYKYTSTAGTQTGIGNLIMSRFPFDSTDIQVLSHNRAAVDATIHVNGRLINVTSTHLDANSTSYRLQEIGELTAWERTLAEQRIVCGDFNAWPGTTENATMKQAYYDSWAQAQADGIAVAYAGNTAGNTRNSRIDYIYYSHGAGALQLKGSQVFDVRDANGVMPSDHRPVMSIFTVK
;
A
#
# COMPACT_ATOMS: atom_id res chain seq x y z
N MET A 1 77.19 0.26 -67.76
CA MET A 1 76.71 0.67 -66.45
C MET A 1 75.25 0.30 -66.39
N ARG A 2 74.89 -0.73 -65.68
CA ARG A 2 73.60 -1.43 -65.87
C ARG A 2 72.71 -1.18 -64.66
N LEU A 3 71.56 -0.58 -64.88
CA LEU A 3 70.45 -0.53 -63.93
C LEU A 3 69.66 -1.86 -63.98
N ARG A 4 69.38 -2.44 -62.84
CA ARG A 4 68.40 -3.49 -62.67
C ARG A 4 67.18 -2.90 -61.92
N VAL A 5 66.04 -2.99 -62.53
CA VAL A 5 64.73 -2.74 -61.92
C VAL A 5 64.12 -4.07 -61.58
N SER A 6 63.80 -4.30 -60.32
CA SER A 6 63.04 -5.48 -59.83
C SER A 6 61.62 -4.99 -59.41
N GLY A 7 60.64 -5.39 -60.20
CA GLY A 7 59.26 -5.17 -59.82
C GLY A 7 58.75 -6.34 -58.98
N GLN A 8 58.00 -6.02 -57.92
CA GLN A 8 57.19 -7.01 -57.22
C GLN A 8 55.69 -6.71 -57.45
N PRO A 9 54.85 -7.75 -57.61
CA PRO A 9 53.41 -7.57 -57.88
C PRO A 9 52.60 -7.24 -56.66
N GLY A 10 51.75 -6.22 -56.76
CA GLY A 10 50.82 -5.83 -55.74
C GLY A 10 49.73 -6.87 -55.49
N ARG A 11 49.54 -7.22 -54.24
CA ARG A 11 48.36 -7.98 -53.80
C ARG A 11 47.17 -7.07 -53.62
N VAL A 12 46.13 -7.29 -54.41
CA VAL A 12 44.81 -6.68 -54.23
C VAL A 12 44.10 -7.40 -53.11
N PHE A 13 43.82 -6.73 -52.01
CA PHE A 13 42.93 -7.20 -50.97
C PHE A 13 41.48 -6.81 -51.32
N VAL A 14 40.68 -7.78 -51.74
CA VAL A 14 39.22 -7.64 -51.81
C VAL A 14 38.66 -7.76 -50.39
N ARG A 15 38.12 -6.64 -49.85
CA ARG A 15 37.33 -6.68 -48.62
C ARG A 15 35.92 -7.15 -48.99
N VAL A 16 35.56 -8.34 -48.59
CA VAL A 16 34.16 -8.81 -48.58
C VAL A 16 33.51 -8.25 -47.32
N ALA A 17 32.62 -7.26 -47.48
CA ALA A 17 31.76 -6.81 -46.41
C ALA A 17 30.64 -7.84 -46.19
N ALA A 18 30.73 -8.65 -45.15
CA ALA A 18 29.64 -9.49 -44.71
C ALA A 18 28.58 -8.61 -44.08
N GLY A 19 27.49 -8.33 -44.75
CA GLY A 19 26.30 -7.70 -44.21
C GLY A 19 25.61 -8.66 -43.23
N ILE A 20 25.67 -8.37 -41.96
CA ILE A 20 24.83 -9.04 -40.94
C ILE A 20 23.42 -8.48 -41.10
N VAL A 21 22.54 -9.25 -41.74
CA VAL A 21 21.09 -8.99 -41.66
C VAL A 21 20.64 -9.45 -40.29
N ALA A 22 20.43 -8.46 -39.40
CA ALA A 22 19.78 -8.72 -38.13
C ALA A 22 18.30 -9.03 -38.40
N LEU A 23 17.92 -10.31 -38.37
CA LEU A 23 16.52 -10.69 -38.24
C LEU A 23 16.05 -10.24 -36.85
N SER A 24 15.26 -9.17 -36.82
CA SER A 24 14.49 -8.86 -35.63
C SER A 24 13.41 -9.92 -35.48
N ALA A 25 13.65 -10.89 -34.58
CA ALA A 25 12.62 -11.81 -34.16
C ALA A 25 11.52 -10.97 -33.44
N ALA A 26 10.34 -10.84 -34.04
CA ALA A 26 9.18 -10.30 -33.39
C ALA A 26 8.89 -11.21 -32.18
N SER A 27 8.95 -10.65 -30.96
CA SER A 27 8.55 -11.37 -29.76
C SER A 27 7.10 -11.83 -29.94
N PRO A 28 6.75 -13.10 -29.61
CA PRO A 28 5.37 -13.53 -29.68
C PRO A 28 4.52 -12.66 -28.76
N ALA A 29 3.42 -12.11 -29.29
CA ALA A 29 2.45 -11.37 -28.50
C ALA A 29 1.99 -12.27 -27.34
N SER A 30 2.17 -11.82 -26.11
CA SER A 30 1.75 -12.55 -24.92
C SER A 30 0.24 -12.82 -25.01
N ALA A 31 -0.17 -14.09 -24.93
CA ALA A 31 -1.57 -14.46 -25.08
C ALA A 31 -2.41 -13.80 -23.99
N GLN A 32 -3.42 -13.01 -24.39
CA GLN A 32 -4.38 -12.41 -23.48
C GLN A 32 -5.49 -13.40 -23.14
N THR A 33 -5.92 -13.41 -21.90
CA THR A 33 -7.06 -14.18 -21.39
C THR A 33 -8.18 -13.24 -21.07
N THR A 34 -9.39 -13.57 -21.49
CA THR A 34 -10.63 -12.85 -21.08
C THR A 34 -11.44 -13.76 -20.20
N VAL A 35 -11.81 -13.26 -19.02
CA VAL A 35 -12.70 -13.93 -18.07
C VAL A 35 -13.96 -13.11 -17.85
N THR A 36 -15.04 -13.82 -17.55
CA THR A 36 -16.34 -13.22 -17.26
C THR A 36 -16.80 -13.68 -15.89
N LEU A 37 -16.98 -12.75 -14.97
CA LEU A 37 -17.44 -12.99 -13.61
C LEU A 37 -18.93 -12.63 -13.53
N ASN A 38 -19.82 -13.63 -13.49
CA ASN A 38 -21.27 -13.46 -13.39
C ASN A 38 -21.96 -14.56 -12.59
N GLN A 39 -21.20 -15.51 -12.00
CA GLN A 39 -21.78 -16.61 -11.23
C GLN A 39 -22.14 -16.13 -9.83
N PRO A 40 -23.41 -16.29 -9.38
CA PRO A 40 -23.86 -15.82 -8.08
C PRO A 40 -23.13 -16.55 -6.95
N LYS A 41 -22.88 -15.83 -5.87
CA LYS A 41 -22.23 -16.30 -4.62
C LYS A 41 -20.76 -16.71 -4.78
N THR A 42 -20.36 -17.27 -5.91
CA THR A 42 -18.98 -17.73 -6.16
C THR A 42 -18.10 -16.66 -6.81
N GLN A 43 -18.64 -15.88 -7.74
CA GLN A 43 -17.90 -14.85 -8.47
C GLN A 43 -18.41 -13.44 -8.22
N VAL A 44 -19.71 -13.28 -7.94
CA VAL A 44 -20.34 -11.99 -7.69
C VAL A 44 -21.38 -12.06 -6.59
N VAL A 45 -21.33 -11.07 -5.70
CA VAL A 45 -22.35 -10.83 -4.68
C VAL A 45 -22.80 -9.37 -4.76
N SER A 46 -24.07 -9.12 -4.35
CA SER A 46 -24.64 -7.78 -4.40
C SER A 46 -25.60 -7.51 -3.25
N ALA A 47 -25.78 -6.24 -2.93
CA ALA A 47 -26.81 -5.77 -2.01
C ALA A 47 -27.21 -4.33 -2.36
N THR A 48 -28.40 -3.93 -1.96
CA THR A 48 -28.77 -2.51 -1.91
C THR A 48 -28.70 -2.02 -0.49
N VAL A 49 -27.94 -0.97 -0.25
CA VAL A 49 -27.97 -0.22 1.01
C VAL A 49 -28.93 0.96 0.87
N ARG A 50 -29.74 1.20 1.92
CA ARG A 50 -30.80 2.21 1.93
C ARG A 50 -30.77 3.02 3.21
N GLY A 51 -30.87 4.34 3.10
CA GLY A 51 -30.83 5.27 4.23
C GLY A 51 -32.11 5.36 5.04
N GLY A 52 -32.16 6.31 5.97
CA GLY A 52 -33.32 6.62 6.81
C GLY A 52 -33.74 5.48 7.73
N THR A 53 -35.03 5.21 7.81
CA THR A 53 -35.60 4.12 8.64
C THR A 53 -35.17 2.72 8.22
N TYR A 54 -34.59 2.57 7.03
CA TYR A 54 -34.07 1.30 6.50
C TYR A 54 -32.55 1.15 6.65
N ALA A 55 -31.93 2.06 7.37
CA ALA A 55 -30.46 2.15 7.45
C ALA A 55 -29.81 0.92 8.12
N ASP A 56 -30.55 0.13 8.86
CA ASP A 56 -30.09 -1.11 9.49
C ASP A 56 -30.61 -2.37 8.75
N THR A 57 -31.26 -2.20 7.59
CA THR A 57 -31.83 -3.31 6.82
C THR A 57 -30.82 -3.80 5.78
N ASN A 58 -30.51 -5.11 5.82
CA ASN A 58 -29.77 -5.79 4.74
C ASN A 58 -30.74 -6.15 3.60
N ASN A 59 -30.36 -5.90 2.35
CA ASN A 59 -31.19 -6.25 1.20
C ASN A 59 -30.33 -6.82 0.05
N GLN A 60 -30.23 -8.15 0.01
CA GLN A 60 -29.52 -8.93 -1.00
C GLN A 60 -30.35 -9.25 -2.25
N SER A 61 -31.66 -9.19 -2.14
CA SER A 61 -32.59 -9.53 -3.24
C SER A 61 -32.89 -8.37 -4.17
N LEU A 62 -32.34 -7.20 -3.87
CA LEU A 62 -32.51 -5.97 -4.64
C LEU A 62 -31.14 -5.40 -5.05
N LEU A 63 -31.07 -4.88 -6.26
CA LEU A 63 -29.93 -4.08 -6.73
C LEU A 63 -30.49 -2.79 -7.34
N ALA A 64 -30.40 -1.67 -6.60
CA ALA A 64 -31.06 -0.44 -7.02
C ALA A 64 -30.28 0.82 -6.64
N THR A 65 -30.42 1.86 -7.46
CA THR A 65 -29.97 3.23 -7.19
C THR A 65 -31.16 4.18 -7.12
N ARG A 66 -31.05 5.21 -6.30
CA ARG A 66 -31.98 6.34 -6.23
C ARG A 66 -31.31 7.53 -5.56
N ALA A 67 -31.33 8.69 -6.19
CA ALA A 67 -31.05 9.95 -5.54
C ALA A 67 -32.31 10.42 -4.81
N ALA A 68 -32.18 10.86 -3.55
CA ALA A 68 -33.29 11.40 -2.79
C ALA A 68 -32.81 12.36 -1.69
N ASP A 69 -33.43 13.52 -1.57
CA ASP A 69 -33.17 14.47 -0.49
C ASP A 69 -33.59 13.90 0.87
N ASN A 70 -34.63 13.10 0.89
CA ASN A 70 -35.00 12.32 2.07
C ASN A 70 -34.16 11.03 2.10
N PRO A 71 -33.24 10.87 3.08
CA PRO A 71 -32.37 9.70 3.18
C PRO A 71 -33.10 8.35 3.17
N GLN A 72 -34.36 8.31 3.59
CA GLN A 72 -35.20 7.11 3.58
C GLN A 72 -35.36 6.51 2.18
N TYR A 73 -35.27 7.33 1.14
CA TYR A 73 -35.45 6.91 -0.24
C TYR A 73 -34.11 6.74 -0.99
N GLU A 74 -33.02 7.24 -0.45
CA GLU A 74 -31.68 7.05 -1.06
C GLU A 74 -31.32 5.56 -1.11
N ARG A 75 -30.81 5.13 -2.26
CA ARG A 75 -30.32 3.77 -2.47
C ARG A 75 -29.03 3.76 -3.26
N ARG A 76 -28.14 2.87 -2.85
CA ARG A 76 -26.88 2.59 -3.55
C ARG A 76 -26.76 1.11 -3.82
N ALA A 77 -26.41 0.76 -5.05
CA ALA A 77 -26.26 -0.62 -5.50
C ALA A 77 -24.81 -1.08 -5.28
N MET A 78 -24.59 -2.03 -4.40
CA MET A 78 -23.27 -2.57 -4.05
C MET A 78 -23.01 -3.87 -4.80
N LEU A 79 -21.80 -4.00 -5.35
CA LEU A 79 -21.32 -5.16 -6.10
C LEU A 79 -19.91 -5.52 -5.63
N LYS A 80 -19.64 -6.81 -5.47
CA LYS A 80 -18.31 -7.32 -5.16
C LYS A 80 -18.02 -8.53 -6.03
N PHE A 81 -16.93 -8.46 -6.81
CA PHE A 81 -16.49 -9.50 -7.73
C PHE A 81 -15.25 -10.20 -7.20
N ASP A 82 -15.22 -11.53 -7.28
CA ASP A 82 -14.09 -12.35 -6.89
C ASP A 82 -12.97 -12.35 -7.95
N THR A 83 -12.30 -11.22 -8.07
CA THR A 83 -11.08 -11.11 -8.86
C THR A 83 -9.87 -11.74 -8.14
N HIS A 84 -9.99 -12.03 -6.84
CA HIS A 84 -8.94 -12.66 -6.05
C HIS A 84 -8.64 -14.09 -6.49
N ASN A 85 -9.67 -14.92 -6.61
CA ASN A 85 -9.52 -16.32 -6.98
C ASN A 85 -9.61 -16.56 -8.49
N THR A 86 -10.24 -15.61 -9.24
CA THR A 86 -10.47 -15.77 -10.68
C THR A 86 -9.30 -15.29 -11.54
N ILE A 87 -8.55 -14.29 -11.10
CA ILE A 87 -7.43 -13.71 -11.84
C ILE A 87 -6.14 -14.00 -11.09
N PRO A 88 -5.14 -14.67 -11.71
CA PRO A 88 -3.87 -14.94 -11.06
C PRO A 88 -3.20 -13.67 -10.54
N ALA A 89 -2.54 -13.76 -9.39
CA ALA A 89 -1.77 -12.64 -8.86
C ALA A 89 -0.69 -12.22 -9.85
N GLY A 90 -0.42 -10.91 -9.92
CA GLY A 90 0.57 -10.35 -10.83
C GLY A 90 0.14 -10.28 -12.30
N SER A 91 -1.08 -10.73 -12.66
CA SER A 91 -1.61 -10.57 -14.01
C SER A 91 -1.70 -9.12 -14.44
N THR A 92 -1.34 -8.83 -15.69
CA THR A 92 -1.46 -7.48 -16.27
C THR A 92 -2.85 -7.29 -16.85
N VAL A 93 -3.75 -6.62 -16.13
CA VAL A 93 -5.09 -6.29 -16.62
C VAL A 93 -5.00 -5.22 -17.71
N THR A 94 -5.55 -5.50 -18.89
CA THR A 94 -5.57 -4.57 -20.02
C THR A 94 -6.92 -3.89 -20.21
N SER A 95 -8.02 -4.56 -19.84
CA SER A 95 -9.38 -4.01 -19.89
C SER A 95 -10.26 -4.66 -18.84
N ALA A 96 -11.15 -3.88 -18.21
CA ALA A 96 -12.19 -4.40 -17.35
C ALA A 96 -13.47 -3.56 -17.49
N ARG A 97 -14.60 -4.24 -17.73
CA ARG A 97 -15.90 -3.62 -17.98
C ARG A 97 -16.97 -4.24 -17.10
N LEU A 98 -17.62 -3.40 -16.28
CA LEU A 98 -18.82 -3.77 -15.54
C LEU A 98 -20.05 -3.46 -16.40
N THR A 99 -20.87 -4.45 -16.67
CA THR A 99 -22.16 -4.27 -17.31
C THR A 99 -23.27 -4.65 -16.36
N VAL A 100 -24.27 -3.78 -16.20
CA VAL A 100 -25.51 -4.02 -15.48
C VAL A 100 -26.69 -3.87 -16.42
N THR A 101 -27.79 -4.60 -16.18
CA THR A 101 -28.99 -4.53 -16.97
C THR A 101 -30.13 -3.95 -16.15
N VAL A 102 -30.81 -2.94 -16.67
CA VAL A 102 -31.96 -2.31 -16.02
C VAL A 102 -33.13 -3.31 -16.01
N LYS A 103 -33.71 -3.52 -14.83
CA LYS A 103 -34.89 -4.32 -14.63
C LYS A 103 -36.18 -3.49 -14.70
N MET A 104 -36.13 -2.32 -14.07
CA MET A 104 -37.16 -1.30 -14.13
C MET A 104 -36.64 0.07 -13.73
N GLY A 105 -37.34 1.12 -14.12
CA GLY A 105 -37.06 2.50 -13.74
C GLY A 105 -38.34 3.30 -13.60
N SER A 106 -38.28 4.36 -12.77
CA SER A 106 -39.34 5.38 -12.69
C SER A 106 -39.28 6.30 -13.92
N ALA A 107 -40.13 7.33 -13.95
CA ALA A 107 -40.42 8.13 -15.14
C ALA A 107 -39.24 8.97 -15.68
N ASP A 108 -38.24 9.31 -14.87
CA ASP A 108 -37.04 9.99 -15.37
C ASP A 108 -36.36 9.15 -16.46
N ALA A 109 -36.31 9.66 -17.69
CA ALA A 109 -35.90 8.88 -18.86
C ALA A 109 -34.45 8.38 -18.73
N THR A 110 -33.57 9.22 -18.19
CA THR A 110 -32.14 8.92 -18.05
C THR A 110 -31.61 9.50 -16.72
N ARG A 111 -30.70 8.75 -16.07
CA ARG A 111 -30.02 9.17 -14.84
C ARG A 111 -28.52 8.97 -15.01
N ALA A 112 -27.73 9.94 -14.56
CA ALA A 112 -26.28 9.80 -14.47
C ALA A 112 -25.96 8.95 -13.22
N VAL A 113 -25.36 7.80 -13.42
CA VAL A 113 -24.98 6.89 -12.35
C VAL A 113 -23.46 6.74 -12.33
N GLY A 114 -22.84 7.10 -11.22
CA GLY A 114 -21.41 6.92 -10.97
C GLY A 114 -21.10 5.53 -10.42
N ALA A 115 -20.04 4.91 -10.95
CA ALA A 115 -19.41 3.75 -10.36
C ALA A 115 -18.23 4.20 -9.47
N TYR A 116 -18.30 3.89 -8.18
CA TYR A 116 -17.30 4.25 -7.19
C TYR A 116 -16.61 3.02 -6.62
N GLN A 117 -15.34 3.16 -6.25
CA GLN A 117 -14.67 2.18 -5.41
C GLN A 117 -15.32 2.12 -4.03
N VAL A 118 -15.48 0.93 -3.46
CA VAL A 118 -15.71 0.75 -2.02
C VAL A 118 -14.38 0.39 -1.38
N THR A 119 -13.86 1.27 -0.53
CA THR A 119 -12.50 1.16 0.03
C THR A 119 -12.39 0.09 1.10
N THR A 120 -13.48 -0.21 1.82
CA THR A 120 -13.52 -1.14 2.93
C THR A 120 -14.22 -2.45 2.54
N SER A 121 -13.75 -3.59 3.05
CA SER A 121 -14.39 -4.89 2.79
C SER A 121 -15.74 -4.99 3.50
N TRP A 122 -16.71 -5.66 2.86
CA TRP A 122 -18.07 -5.85 3.37
C TRP A 122 -18.58 -7.26 3.13
N SER A 123 -19.60 -7.66 3.89
CA SER A 123 -20.26 -8.95 3.80
C SER A 123 -21.64 -8.78 3.16
N GLU A 124 -21.97 -9.60 2.14
CA GLU A 124 -23.28 -9.55 1.47
C GLU A 124 -24.42 -9.79 2.47
N ALA A 125 -24.26 -10.75 3.39
CA ALA A 125 -25.29 -11.14 4.34
C ALA A 125 -25.53 -10.11 5.45
N GLU A 126 -24.59 -9.15 5.65
CA GLU A 126 -24.59 -8.29 6.82
C GLU A 126 -24.63 -6.80 6.47
N VAL A 127 -24.26 -6.44 5.23
CA VAL A 127 -24.14 -5.04 4.82
C VAL A 127 -25.48 -4.30 4.90
N THR A 128 -25.41 -3.12 5.51
CA THR A 128 -26.53 -2.17 5.62
C THR A 128 -26.05 -0.78 5.25
N TRP A 129 -26.89 0.24 5.34
CA TRP A 129 -26.47 1.62 5.18
C TRP A 129 -25.46 2.07 6.24
N LYS A 130 -25.62 1.59 7.51
CA LYS A 130 -24.76 1.96 8.63
C LYS A 130 -23.55 1.04 8.80
N HIS A 131 -23.68 -0.24 8.44
CA HIS A 131 -22.68 -1.26 8.76
C HIS A 131 -22.19 -2.00 7.51
N ARG A 132 -20.90 -2.26 7.47
CA ARG A 132 -20.26 -3.11 6.46
C ARG A 132 -20.35 -4.60 6.80
N ARG A 133 -20.48 -4.90 8.09
CA ARG A 133 -20.71 -6.21 8.72
C ARG A 133 -21.46 -6.00 10.03
N THR A 134 -21.97 -7.06 10.60
CA THR A 134 -22.59 -7.03 11.94
C THR A 134 -21.64 -6.39 12.94
N GLN A 135 -22.07 -5.34 13.63
CA GLN A 135 -21.31 -4.54 14.61
C GLN A 135 -20.08 -3.78 14.05
N GLU A 136 -19.84 -3.81 12.76
CA GLU A 136 -18.75 -3.07 12.13
C GLU A 136 -19.33 -1.93 11.26
N ALA A 137 -19.35 -0.72 11.78
CA ALA A 137 -19.85 0.45 11.07
C ALA A 137 -18.96 0.80 9.85
N TRP A 138 -19.58 1.42 8.84
CA TRP A 138 -18.83 2.19 7.85
C TRP A 138 -18.21 3.44 8.49
N ALA A 139 -17.09 3.90 8.00
CA ALA A 139 -16.56 5.23 8.36
C ALA A 139 -17.51 6.33 7.85
N THR A 140 -18.14 6.10 6.70
CA THR A 140 -19.20 6.97 6.17
C THR A 140 -20.43 6.12 5.82
N ALA A 141 -21.57 6.44 6.43
CA ALA A 141 -22.82 5.73 6.19
C ALA A 141 -23.18 5.71 4.68
N GLY A 142 -23.69 4.56 4.22
CA GLY A 142 -23.96 4.33 2.80
C GLY A 142 -22.77 3.77 2.01
N GLY A 143 -21.67 3.42 2.72
CA GLY A 143 -20.46 2.82 2.19
C GLY A 143 -19.26 3.78 2.20
N ASP A 144 -18.07 3.24 2.45
CA ASP A 144 -16.83 4.02 2.38
C ASP A 144 -16.44 4.21 0.91
N LEU A 145 -16.92 5.29 0.30
CA LEU A 145 -16.68 5.62 -1.10
C LEU A 145 -15.26 6.15 -1.30
N GLY A 146 -14.53 5.49 -2.20
CA GLY A 146 -13.28 6.02 -2.74
C GLY A 146 -13.52 6.88 -3.99
N SER A 147 -12.56 6.86 -4.91
CA SER A 147 -12.65 7.63 -6.15
C SER A 147 -13.79 7.16 -7.05
N ARG A 148 -14.44 8.10 -7.73
CA ARG A 148 -15.32 7.81 -8.86
C ARG A 148 -14.48 7.25 -10.02
N ILE A 149 -14.88 6.09 -10.51
CA ILE A 149 -14.16 5.35 -11.56
C ILE A 149 -14.73 5.65 -12.94
N ALA A 150 -16.05 5.66 -13.04
CA ALA A 150 -16.75 5.91 -14.29
C ALA A 150 -18.17 6.47 -14.02
N THR A 151 -18.77 7.08 -15.01
CA THR A 151 -20.18 7.48 -15.02
C THR A 151 -20.86 6.90 -16.25
N GLY A 152 -22.08 6.42 -16.08
CA GLY A 152 -22.92 5.91 -17.16
C GLY A 152 -24.33 6.51 -17.14
N ASN A 153 -24.88 6.77 -18.32
CA ASN A 153 -26.26 7.21 -18.45
C ASN A 153 -27.19 5.99 -18.43
N VAL A 154 -28.03 5.88 -17.39
CA VAL A 154 -28.90 4.76 -17.14
C VAL A 154 -30.33 5.12 -17.55
N SER A 155 -30.86 4.45 -18.59
CA SER A 155 -32.24 4.58 -19.04
C SER A 155 -33.23 3.99 -18.02
N ASN A 156 -34.51 4.39 -18.11
CA ASN A 156 -35.60 3.76 -17.36
C ASN A 156 -36.19 2.52 -18.07
N VAL A 157 -35.73 2.19 -19.30
CA VAL A 157 -36.27 1.11 -20.10
C VAL A 157 -35.68 -0.23 -19.66
N ALA A 158 -36.57 -1.17 -19.30
CA ALA A 158 -36.17 -2.53 -18.93
C ALA A 158 -35.39 -3.23 -20.05
N GLY A 159 -34.39 -4.01 -19.69
CA GLY A 159 -33.49 -4.69 -20.63
C GLY A 159 -32.35 -3.85 -21.14
N THR A 160 -32.32 -2.53 -20.88
CA THR A 160 -31.19 -1.67 -21.26
C THR A 160 -29.94 -2.06 -20.49
N ARG A 161 -28.84 -2.23 -21.22
CA ARG A 161 -27.54 -2.56 -20.65
C ARG A 161 -26.68 -1.30 -20.56
N VAL A 162 -26.07 -1.08 -19.42
CA VAL A 162 -25.13 0.01 -19.18
C VAL A 162 -23.78 -0.56 -18.80
N THR A 163 -22.72 -0.04 -19.42
CA THR A 163 -21.35 -0.52 -19.21
C THR A 163 -20.48 0.59 -18.66
N PHE A 164 -19.77 0.29 -17.59
CA PHE A 164 -18.80 1.15 -16.93
C PHE A 164 -17.39 0.62 -17.20
N ASP A 165 -16.46 1.48 -17.62
CA ASP A 165 -15.06 1.12 -17.70
C ASP A 165 -14.46 1.19 -16.28
N VAL A 166 -14.15 0.04 -15.74
CA VAL A 166 -13.60 -0.12 -14.39
C VAL A 166 -12.15 -0.65 -14.42
N THR A 167 -11.49 -0.48 -15.55
CA THR A 167 -10.13 -1.01 -15.79
C THR A 167 -9.13 -0.57 -14.72
N ALA A 168 -9.12 0.72 -14.34
CA ALA A 168 -8.21 1.24 -13.33
C ALA A 168 -8.43 0.56 -11.95
N LEU A 169 -9.69 0.38 -11.55
CA LEU A 169 -10.05 -0.26 -10.29
C LEU A 169 -9.65 -1.74 -10.27
N VAL A 170 -9.93 -2.47 -11.36
CA VAL A 170 -9.59 -3.90 -11.44
C VAL A 170 -8.08 -4.10 -11.51
N LYS A 171 -7.34 -3.21 -12.20
CA LYS A 171 -5.87 -3.20 -12.14
C LYS A 171 -5.36 -3.10 -10.72
N ALA A 172 -5.82 -2.10 -9.98
CA ALA A 172 -5.42 -1.87 -8.59
C ALA A 172 -5.83 -3.06 -7.68
N ALA A 173 -7.03 -3.63 -7.88
CA ALA A 173 -7.47 -4.80 -7.12
C ALA A 173 -6.58 -6.03 -7.39
N VAL A 174 -6.30 -6.35 -8.67
CA VAL A 174 -5.49 -7.51 -9.07
C VAL A 174 -4.03 -7.34 -8.68
N ALA A 175 -3.51 -6.10 -8.71
CA ALA A 175 -2.16 -5.78 -8.22
C ALA A 175 -2.02 -5.89 -6.69
N GLY A 176 -3.14 -5.91 -5.94
CA GLY A 176 -3.10 -5.87 -4.47
C GLY A 176 -3.10 -4.47 -3.86
N ASP A 177 -3.13 -3.41 -4.68
CA ASP A 177 -3.09 -2.02 -4.24
C ASP A 177 -4.28 -1.61 -3.35
N LEU A 178 -5.35 -2.42 -3.34
CA LEU A 178 -6.58 -2.20 -2.55
C LEU A 178 -6.69 -3.12 -1.32
N GLY A 179 -5.57 -3.72 -0.92
CA GLY A 179 -5.44 -4.65 0.21
C GLY A 179 -5.32 -6.12 -0.22
N ALA A 180 -4.90 -6.97 0.72
CA ALA A 180 -4.58 -8.39 0.49
C ALA A 180 -5.71 -9.19 -0.16
N SER A 181 -6.97 -8.85 0.08
CA SER A 181 -8.09 -9.42 -0.64
C SER A 181 -8.29 -8.69 -1.97
N ARG A 182 -7.80 -9.25 -3.06
CA ARG A 182 -7.87 -8.70 -4.43
C ARG A 182 -9.28 -8.72 -5.04
N TYR A 183 -10.34 -8.54 -4.21
CA TYR A 183 -11.72 -8.40 -4.67
C TYR A 183 -11.96 -7.02 -5.29
N THR A 184 -12.67 -6.98 -6.41
CA THR A 184 -13.16 -5.72 -6.98
C THR A 184 -14.49 -5.34 -6.32
N ARG A 185 -14.52 -4.22 -5.60
CA ARG A 185 -15.66 -3.71 -4.85
C ARG A 185 -16.15 -2.42 -5.47
N ILE A 186 -17.40 -2.39 -5.90
CA ILE A 186 -18.01 -1.25 -6.61
C ILE A 186 -19.34 -0.91 -5.93
N VAL A 187 -19.64 0.39 -5.87
CA VAL A 187 -20.97 0.87 -5.56
C VAL A 187 -21.44 1.79 -6.69
N LEU A 188 -22.65 1.60 -7.14
CA LEU A 188 -23.33 2.49 -8.08
C LEU A 188 -24.14 3.50 -7.28
N VAL A 189 -23.98 4.78 -7.63
CA VAL A 189 -24.64 5.92 -6.99
C VAL A 189 -25.28 6.78 -8.06
N ASP A 190 -26.55 7.14 -7.89
CA ASP A 190 -27.24 8.11 -8.73
C ASP A 190 -26.69 9.52 -8.39
N GLU A 191 -26.09 10.20 -9.36
CA GLU A 191 -25.39 11.48 -9.20
C GLU A 191 -26.25 12.69 -9.62
N ASP A 192 -27.40 12.46 -10.23
CA ASP A 192 -28.28 13.56 -10.61
C ASP A 192 -29.07 14.11 -9.41
N ALA A 193 -29.62 15.31 -9.59
CA ALA A 193 -30.49 15.91 -8.60
C ALA A 193 -31.64 14.99 -8.20
N SER A 194 -32.02 15.07 -6.92
CA SER A 194 -33.12 14.28 -6.37
C SER A 194 -34.44 14.58 -7.09
N THR A 195 -35.14 13.50 -7.47
CA THR A 195 -36.52 13.56 -7.95
C THR A 195 -37.30 12.40 -7.38
N SER A 196 -38.67 12.48 -7.41
CA SER A 196 -39.51 11.36 -7.02
C SER A 196 -39.38 10.18 -7.99
N GLU A 197 -38.93 10.43 -9.23
CA GLU A 197 -38.89 9.50 -10.37
C GLU A 197 -37.47 9.01 -10.71
N SER A 198 -36.51 9.14 -9.79
CA SER A 198 -35.09 8.80 -10.00
C SER A 198 -34.79 7.31 -9.83
N TYR A 199 -35.74 6.47 -9.40
CA TYR A 199 -35.49 5.06 -9.09
C TYR A 199 -35.01 4.24 -10.29
N ARG A 200 -33.95 3.45 -10.09
CA ARG A 200 -33.47 2.41 -11.02
C ARG A 200 -33.24 1.12 -10.28
N GLU A 201 -33.85 0.04 -10.79
CA GLU A 201 -33.58 -1.33 -10.35
C GLU A 201 -32.82 -2.06 -11.44
N TYR A 202 -31.82 -2.81 -11.05
CA TYR A 202 -31.03 -3.67 -11.91
C TYR A 202 -31.33 -5.13 -11.59
N TYR A 203 -31.14 -6.02 -12.55
CA TYR A 203 -31.16 -7.44 -12.27
C TYR A 203 -30.02 -7.80 -11.31
N THR A 204 -30.31 -8.74 -10.40
CA THR A 204 -29.32 -9.21 -9.41
C THR A 204 -28.44 -10.33 -9.98
N PRO A 205 -27.33 -10.70 -9.34
CA PRO A 205 -26.55 -11.87 -9.76
C PRO A 205 -27.32 -13.17 -9.74
N THR A 206 -28.42 -13.29 -8.96
CA THR A 206 -29.22 -14.48 -8.81
C THR A 206 -30.35 -14.59 -9.83
N ASP A 207 -30.47 -13.65 -10.79
CA ASP A 207 -31.49 -13.75 -11.84
C ASP A 207 -31.38 -15.05 -12.63
N THR A 208 -32.52 -15.67 -12.93
CA THR A 208 -32.55 -16.95 -13.66
C THR A 208 -32.06 -16.82 -15.09
N ASN A 209 -32.32 -15.67 -15.74
CA ASN A 209 -31.76 -15.36 -17.04
C ASN A 209 -30.33 -14.83 -16.86
N THR A 210 -29.34 -15.66 -17.15
CA THR A 210 -27.91 -15.33 -16.98
C THR A 210 -27.47 -14.12 -17.81
N ALA A 211 -28.17 -13.80 -18.91
CA ALA A 211 -27.84 -12.63 -19.75
C ALA A 211 -28.20 -11.29 -19.09
N HIS A 212 -29.06 -11.31 -18.07
CA HIS A 212 -29.44 -10.10 -17.31
C HIS A 212 -28.50 -9.77 -16.15
N ARG A 213 -27.76 -10.76 -15.66
CA ARG A 213 -26.93 -10.63 -14.46
C ARG A 213 -25.89 -9.54 -14.62
N PRO A 214 -25.48 -8.86 -13.52
CA PRO A 214 -24.29 -8.04 -13.51
C PRO A 214 -23.08 -8.85 -13.95
N VAL A 215 -22.28 -8.29 -14.85
CA VAL A 215 -21.14 -8.97 -15.46
C VAL A 215 -19.91 -8.08 -15.32
N LEU A 216 -18.83 -8.62 -14.78
CA LEU A 216 -17.50 -8.05 -14.90
C LEU A 216 -16.70 -8.86 -15.91
N THR A 217 -16.41 -8.27 -17.06
CA THR A 217 -15.52 -8.86 -18.08
C THR A 217 -14.14 -8.26 -17.93
N VAL A 218 -13.11 -9.10 -17.74
CA VAL A 218 -11.73 -8.67 -17.56
C VAL A 218 -10.83 -9.35 -18.57
N THR A 219 -10.08 -8.56 -19.32
CA THR A 219 -9.00 -9.05 -20.18
C THR A 219 -7.67 -8.77 -19.51
N TYR A 220 -6.86 -9.81 -19.37
CA TYR A 220 -5.53 -9.72 -18.79
C TYR A 220 -4.52 -10.59 -19.54
N GLY A 221 -3.27 -10.19 -19.52
CA GLY A 221 -2.15 -11.00 -19.93
C GLY A 221 -1.63 -11.81 -18.74
N PRO A 222 -0.81 -12.84 -18.98
CA PRO A 222 -0.09 -13.51 -17.90
C PRO A 222 0.61 -12.44 -17.05
N ALA A 223 0.89 -12.80 -15.80
CA ALA A 223 1.85 -12.03 -15.03
C ALA A 223 3.00 -11.73 -15.99
N SER A 224 3.36 -10.47 -16.14
CA SER A 224 4.39 -10.10 -17.12
C SER A 224 5.66 -10.87 -16.74
N THR A 225 5.79 -12.07 -17.27
CA THR A 225 7.07 -12.73 -17.40
C THR A 225 7.80 -12.01 -18.54
N THR A 226 7.99 -10.73 -18.36
CA THR A 226 9.10 -10.09 -19.00
C THR A 226 10.28 -10.79 -18.36
N THR A 227 10.81 -11.77 -19.08
CA THR A 227 12.24 -11.99 -19.03
C THR A 227 12.83 -10.66 -19.45
N GLN A 228 12.84 -9.70 -18.52
CA GLN A 228 13.74 -8.58 -18.61
C GLN A 228 15.12 -9.26 -18.62
N THR A 229 15.69 -9.38 -19.81
CA THR A 229 17.13 -9.22 -19.91
C THR A 229 17.43 -8.02 -19.04
N THR A 230 17.98 -8.27 -17.88
CA THR A 230 18.18 -7.40 -16.75
C THR A 230 19.00 -6.18 -17.15
N SER A 231 18.32 -5.18 -17.62
CA SER A 231 18.59 -3.80 -17.30
C SER A 231 17.67 -3.56 -16.08
N GLY A 232 18.17 -3.87 -14.88
CA GLY A 232 17.39 -3.92 -13.65
C GLY A 232 16.72 -2.58 -13.39
N SER A 233 15.41 -2.50 -13.59
CA SER A 233 14.61 -1.43 -13.00
C SER A 233 14.66 -1.63 -11.48
N SER A 234 15.46 -0.83 -10.83
CA SER A 234 15.59 -0.84 -9.38
C SER A 234 14.70 0.25 -8.81
N THR A 235 13.86 -0.09 -7.86
CA THR A 235 13.02 0.88 -7.15
C THR A 235 13.73 1.31 -5.88
N THR A 236 13.80 2.61 -5.64
CA THR A 236 14.32 3.16 -4.39
C THR A 236 13.28 3.02 -3.28
N LEU A 237 13.70 2.50 -2.14
CA LEU A 237 12.92 2.41 -0.90
C LEU A 237 13.64 3.21 0.20
N ARG A 238 12.97 4.25 0.73
CA ARG A 238 13.46 5.11 1.80
C ARG A 238 12.71 4.79 3.07
N VAL A 239 13.42 4.29 4.08
CA VAL A 239 12.85 3.92 5.38
C VAL A 239 13.36 4.89 6.43
N LEU A 240 12.45 5.58 7.11
CA LEU A 240 12.73 6.56 8.16
C LEU A 240 12.37 5.96 9.52
N GLN A 241 13.30 6.00 10.46
CA GLN A 241 13.08 5.71 11.89
C GLN A 241 13.18 6.99 12.71
N TRP A 242 12.22 7.22 13.61
CA TRP A 242 12.27 8.35 14.54
C TRP A 242 11.48 8.07 15.82
N ASN A 243 12.13 8.12 16.98
CA ASN A 243 11.42 8.22 18.25
C ASN A 243 10.87 9.65 18.36
N THR A 244 9.55 9.80 18.53
CA THR A 244 8.84 11.07 18.42
C THR A 244 8.73 11.84 19.73
N HIS A 245 9.17 11.25 20.84
CA HIS A 245 9.04 11.81 22.18
C HIS A 245 7.58 12.20 22.47
N HIS A 246 6.77 11.21 22.90
CA HIS A 246 5.34 11.37 23.18
C HIS A 246 4.52 11.99 22.03
N GLY A 247 4.84 11.56 20.78
CA GLY A 247 4.14 12.05 19.60
C GLY A 247 4.38 13.53 19.29
N GLY A 248 5.61 14.03 19.52
CA GLY A 248 6.04 15.35 19.04
C GLY A 248 6.29 16.41 20.10
N ILE A 249 6.64 16.02 21.34
CA ILE A 249 7.18 16.97 22.32
C ILE A 249 8.60 17.32 21.92
N GLY A 250 8.83 18.57 21.57
CA GLY A 250 10.13 19.05 21.19
C GLY A 250 11.06 19.33 22.37
N THR A 251 12.31 19.68 22.08
CA THR A 251 13.31 20.06 23.09
C THR A 251 12.95 21.35 23.84
N ASP A 252 11.94 22.08 23.36
CA ASP A 252 11.32 23.23 24.01
C ASP A 252 10.16 22.86 24.96
N GLY A 253 9.85 21.57 25.12
CA GLY A 253 8.75 21.06 25.92
C GLY A 253 7.36 21.25 25.28
N VAL A 254 7.29 21.76 24.06
CA VAL A 254 6.01 22.00 23.37
C VAL A 254 5.62 20.79 22.53
N TRP A 255 4.41 20.27 22.76
CA TRP A 255 3.83 19.23 21.90
C TRP A 255 3.35 19.85 20.58
N ASP A 256 4.01 19.50 19.48
CA ASP A 256 3.66 19.97 18.14
C ASP A 256 3.89 18.86 17.09
N PRO A 257 2.90 17.98 16.88
CA PRO A 257 2.98 16.92 15.88
C PRO A 257 3.05 17.45 14.44
N TYR A 258 2.59 18.70 14.21
CA TYR A 258 2.61 19.33 12.88
C TYR A 258 4.05 19.61 12.43
N ARG A 259 4.89 20.19 13.32
CA ARG A 259 6.30 20.44 13.00
C ARG A 259 7.08 19.15 12.78
N LEU A 260 6.82 18.10 13.58
CA LEU A 260 7.46 16.80 13.44
C LEU A 260 7.07 16.14 12.12
N ALA A 261 5.77 16.03 11.82
CA ALA A 261 5.27 15.45 10.57
C ALA A 261 5.75 16.22 9.32
N LYS A 262 5.75 17.56 9.38
CA LYS A 262 6.26 18.40 8.28
C LYS A 262 7.74 18.15 8.03
N LYS A 263 8.53 17.99 9.10
CA LYS A 263 9.96 17.68 9.00
C LYS A 263 10.17 16.27 8.45
N ALA A 264 9.45 15.26 8.95
CA ALA A 264 9.52 13.89 8.44
C ALA A 264 9.18 13.83 6.94
N ALA A 265 8.10 14.49 6.53
CA ALA A 265 7.68 14.55 5.12
C ALA A 265 8.73 15.20 4.21
N SER A 266 9.50 16.18 4.71
CA SER A 266 10.55 16.87 3.95
C SER A 266 11.74 15.97 3.57
N PHE A 267 11.87 14.81 4.18
CA PHE A 267 12.89 13.81 3.84
C PHE A 267 12.43 12.84 2.74
N HIS A 268 11.18 12.97 2.29
CA HIS A 268 10.57 12.13 1.25
C HIS A 268 10.67 10.61 1.54
N PRO A 269 10.33 10.14 2.75
CA PRO A 269 10.34 8.73 3.05
C PRO A 269 9.25 7.98 2.27
N ASP A 270 9.46 6.68 2.08
CA ASP A 270 8.48 5.76 1.53
C ASP A 270 7.79 4.96 2.64
N VAL A 271 8.54 4.67 3.70
CA VAL A 271 8.06 4.03 4.93
C VAL A 271 8.61 4.80 6.14
N VAL A 272 7.79 4.91 7.17
CA VAL A 272 8.12 5.60 8.43
C VAL A 272 7.84 4.69 9.61
N SER A 273 8.82 4.52 10.47
CA SER A 273 8.70 3.90 11.79
C SER A 273 8.80 4.98 12.85
N PHE A 274 7.73 5.17 13.63
CA PHE A 274 7.70 6.09 14.75
C PHE A 274 7.54 5.33 16.06
N ASN A 275 8.33 5.70 17.07
CA ASN A 275 8.15 5.23 18.45
C ASN A 275 7.57 6.36 19.31
N GLU A 276 7.04 5.98 20.47
CA GLU A 276 6.39 6.87 21.43
C GLU A 276 5.20 7.63 20.85
N ILE A 277 4.48 6.99 19.95
CA ILE A 277 3.19 7.47 19.48
C ILE A 277 2.14 7.12 20.53
N GLU A 278 1.28 8.07 20.84
CA GLU A 278 0.24 7.90 21.86
C GLU A 278 -1.16 7.82 21.24
N HIS A 279 -1.96 6.94 21.82
CA HIS A 279 -3.37 6.82 21.50
C HIS A 279 -4.18 6.89 22.80
N TYR A 280 -4.15 8.08 23.43
CA TYR A 280 -4.98 8.45 24.57
C TYR A 280 -5.76 9.70 24.19
N GLY A 281 -7.07 9.66 24.14
CA GLY A 281 -7.90 10.83 23.84
C GLY A 281 -7.70 11.43 22.42
N VAL A 282 -6.46 11.60 21.97
CA VAL A 282 -6.12 11.95 20.59
C VAL A 282 -5.65 10.69 19.88
N ASP A 283 -6.21 10.41 18.71
CA ASP A 283 -5.73 9.34 17.81
C ASP A 283 -4.51 9.85 17.05
N GLN A 284 -3.34 9.83 17.69
CA GLN A 284 -2.09 10.25 17.05
C GLN A 284 -1.73 9.39 15.82
N PRO A 285 -1.94 8.04 15.78
CA PRO A 285 -1.71 7.25 14.57
C PRO A 285 -2.47 7.80 13.34
N ALA A 286 -3.76 8.06 13.47
CA ALA A 286 -4.56 8.65 12.39
C ALA A 286 -4.17 10.09 12.08
N LEU A 287 -3.82 10.88 13.10
CA LEU A 287 -3.33 12.25 12.95
C LEU A 287 -2.05 12.27 12.10
N TYR A 288 -1.05 11.41 12.40
CA TYR A 288 0.20 11.36 11.65
C TYR A 288 -0.01 10.90 10.20
N ALA A 289 -0.86 9.91 9.95
CA ALA A 289 -1.21 9.50 8.59
C ALA A 289 -1.86 10.65 7.79
N SER A 290 -2.74 11.42 8.43
CA SER A 290 -3.36 12.62 7.85
C SER A 290 -2.36 13.73 7.57
N LEU A 291 -1.44 14.00 8.51
CA LEU A 291 -0.40 15.01 8.36
C LEU A 291 0.61 14.64 7.26
N MET A 292 1.04 13.38 7.21
CA MET A 292 1.89 12.90 6.13
C MET A 292 1.20 13.03 4.77
N LYS A 293 -0.09 12.70 4.68
CA LYS A 293 -0.90 12.96 3.46
C LYS A 293 -0.93 14.45 3.11
N LYS A 294 -1.16 15.32 4.10
CA LYS A 294 -1.18 16.78 3.90
C LYS A 294 0.13 17.32 3.33
N TYR A 295 1.27 16.85 3.85
CA TYR A 295 2.59 17.39 3.47
C TYR A 295 3.23 16.72 2.26
N THR A 296 2.86 15.48 1.94
CA THR A 296 3.41 14.74 0.79
C THR A 296 2.48 14.69 -0.42
N GLY A 297 1.18 14.94 -0.22
CA GLY A 297 0.14 14.76 -1.25
C GLY A 297 -0.20 13.29 -1.53
N GLN A 298 0.38 12.34 -0.80
CA GLN A 298 0.21 10.90 -1.00
C GLN A 298 -0.64 10.29 0.10
N THR A 299 -1.35 9.20 -0.18
CA THR A 299 -2.03 8.41 0.86
C THR A 299 -0.99 7.66 1.68
N TRP A 300 -1.20 7.65 3.01
CA TRP A 300 -0.38 6.91 3.94
C TRP A 300 -1.24 5.88 4.66
N TYR A 301 -0.85 4.63 4.54
CA TYR A 301 -1.40 3.50 5.29
C TYR A 301 -0.66 3.40 6.61
N TYR A 302 -1.32 2.95 7.67
CA TYR A 302 -0.67 2.85 8.96
C TYR A 302 -1.15 1.65 9.77
N LYS A 303 -0.29 1.16 10.64
CA LYS A 303 -0.59 0.17 11.68
C LYS A 303 0.09 0.60 12.96
N TYR A 304 -0.65 0.55 14.06
CA TYR A 304 -0.20 0.94 15.38
C TYR A 304 -0.34 -0.23 16.36
N THR A 305 0.54 -0.28 17.36
CA THR A 305 0.40 -1.07 18.58
C THR A 305 0.94 -0.29 19.77
N SER A 306 0.26 -0.37 20.92
CA SER A 306 0.84 0.08 22.18
C SER A 306 1.96 -0.87 22.63
N THR A 307 2.69 -0.48 23.66
CA THR A 307 3.69 -1.34 24.30
C THR A 307 3.08 -2.65 24.86
N ALA A 308 1.80 -2.63 25.23
CA ALA A 308 1.06 -3.80 25.71
C ALA A 308 0.43 -4.65 24.60
N GLY A 309 0.68 -4.33 23.32
CA GLY A 309 0.06 -5.05 22.19
C GLY A 309 -1.39 -4.65 21.89
N THR A 310 -1.89 -3.56 22.49
CA THR A 310 -3.27 -3.08 22.31
C THR A 310 -3.35 -1.90 21.36
N GLN A 311 -4.57 -1.42 21.06
CA GLN A 311 -4.79 -0.26 20.20
C GLN A 311 -4.78 1.07 20.97
N THR A 312 -4.67 1.07 22.29
CA THR A 312 -4.63 2.27 23.15
C THR A 312 -3.40 2.24 24.03
N GLY A 313 -2.78 3.38 24.24
CA GLY A 313 -1.55 3.50 25.02
C GLY A 313 -0.48 4.27 24.29
N ILE A 314 0.75 4.21 24.79
CA ILE A 314 1.97 4.65 24.08
C ILE A 314 2.58 3.45 23.35
N GLY A 315 3.15 3.66 22.16
CA GLY A 315 3.69 2.53 21.40
C GLY A 315 4.36 2.89 20.08
N ASN A 316 4.22 1.96 19.14
CA ASN A 316 4.94 1.96 17.87
C ASN A 316 3.97 2.10 16.69
N LEU A 317 4.38 2.84 15.69
CA LEU A 317 3.62 3.12 14.47
C LEU A 317 4.47 2.83 13.24
N ILE A 318 3.95 2.01 12.33
CA ILE A 318 4.45 1.92 10.95
C ILE A 318 3.49 2.66 10.05
N MET A 319 4.05 3.51 9.18
CA MET A 319 3.32 4.15 8.09
C MET A 319 4.02 3.90 6.77
N SER A 320 3.27 3.71 5.70
CA SER A 320 3.81 3.52 4.35
C SER A 320 2.94 4.21 3.31
N ARG A 321 3.57 4.74 2.25
CA ARG A 321 2.86 5.17 1.04
C ARG A 321 2.42 3.98 0.18
N PHE A 322 2.99 2.79 0.41
CA PHE A 322 2.56 1.55 -0.21
C PHE A 322 1.44 0.93 0.64
N PRO A 323 0.40 0.33 0.01
CA PRO A 323 -0.59 -0.44 0.75
C PRO A 323 0.07 -1.60 1.50
N PHE A 324 -0.52 -1.99 2.63
CA PHE A 324 -0.09 -3.18 3.34
C PHE A 324 -0.72 -4.44 2.74
N ASP A 325 0.11 -5.43 2.41
CA ASP A 325 -0.33 -6.79 2.09
C ASP A 325 -0.83 -7.49 3.34
N SER A 326 -0.10 -7.34 4.44
CA SER A 326 -0.47 -7.83 5.77
C SER A 326 0.12 -6.96 6.88
N THR A 327 -0.40 -7.11 8.08
CA THR A 327 0.17 -6.51 9.29
C THR A 327 0.11 -7.51 10.42
N ASP A 328 1.11 -7.52 11.30
CA ASP A 328 1.16 -8.38 12.46
C ASP A 328 1.66 -7.61 13.68
N ILE A 329 1.41 -8.13 14.87
CA ILE A 329 1.84 -7.56 16.14
C ILE A 329 2.43 -8.69 17.00
N GLN A 330 3.65 -8.50 17.45
CA GLN A 330 4.28 -9.38 18.45
C GLN A 330 4.37 -8.65 19.78
N VAL A 331 3.73 -9.21 20.79
CA VAL A 331 3.93 -8.80 22.19
C VAL A 331 5.25 -9.37 22.66
N LEU A 332 6.08 -8.50 23.20
CA LEU A 332 7.36 -8.84 23.80
C LEU A 332 7.25 -8.77 25.33
N SER A 333 8.22 -9.36 26.03
CA SER A 333 8.32 -9.24 27.48
C SER A 333 8.46 -7.78 27.92
N HIS A 334 8.34 -7.56 29.24
CA HIS A 334 8.57 -6.27 29.92
C HIS A 334 7.72 -5.10 29.36
N ASN A 335 6.48 -5.40 28.99
CA ASN A 335 5.53 -4.41 28.44
C ASN A 335 6.10 -3.71 27.18
N ARG A 336 6.60 -4.50 26.25
CA ARG A 336 7.07 -4.06 24.93
C ARG A 336 6.34 -4.82 23.82
N ALA A 337 6.30 -4.25 22.66
CA ALA A 337 5.71 -4.87 21.49
C ALA A 337 6.42 -4.41 20.21
N ALA A 338 6.28 -5.21 19.17
CA ALA A 338 6.67 -4.86 17.80
C ALA A 338 5.43 -4.90 16.89
N VAL A 339 5.42 -4.03 15.89
CA VAL A 339 4.40 -4.03 14.83
C VAL A 339 5.07 -4.16 13.49
N ASP A 340 4.60 -5.10 12.67
CA ASP A 340 5.05 -5.34 11.30
C ASP A 340 4.00 -4.91 10.28
N ALA A 341 4.49 -4.44 9.15
CA ALA A 341 3.71 -4.24 7.95
C ALA A 341 4.47 -4.81 6.74
N THR A 342 3.84 -5.74 6.04
CA THR A 342 4.35 -6.25 4.77
C THR A 342 3.89 -5.36 3.64
N ILE A 343 4.84 -4.86 2.84
CA ILE A 343 4.60 -4.02 1.67
C ILE A 343 5.13 -4.67 0.40
N HIS A 344 4.57 -4.28 -0.74
CA HIS A 344 5.01 -4.75 -2.04
C HIS A 344 5.81 -3.67 -2.77
N VAL A 345 7.09 -3.92 -3.02
CA VAL A 345 7.96 -2.99 -3.73
C VAL A 345 8.73 -3.73 -4.80
N ASN A 346 8.62 -3.28 -6.05
CA ASN A 346 9.31 -3.88 -7.21
C ASN A 346 9.11 -5.41 -7.33
N GLY A 347 7.89 -5.88 -7.07
CA GLY A 347 7.56 -7.32 -7.12
C GLY A 347 8.08 -8.15 -5.93
N ARG A 348 8.59 -7.50 -4.88
CA ARG A 348 9.09 -8.15 -3.66
C ARG A 348 8.22 -7.81 -2.46
N LEU A 349 7.95 -8.82 -1.64
CA LEU A 349 7.37 -8.61 -0.32
C LEU A 349 8.48 -8.20 0.65
N ILE A 350 8.30 -7.07 1.31
CA ILE A 350 9.23 -6.53 2.29
C ILE A 350 8.48 -6.33 3.59
N ASN A 351 8.96 -6.96 4.65
CA ASN A 351 8.48 -6.75 6.00
C ASN A 351 9.21 -5.56 6.62
N VAL A 352 8.48 -4.63 7.18
CA VAL A 352 9.05 -3.51 7.93
C VAL A 352 8.44 -3.49 9.32
N THR A 353 9.29 -3.71 10.31
CA THR A 353 8.91 -3.79 11.71
C THR A 353 9.35 -2.54 12.46
N SER A 354 8.48 -2.05 13.37
CA SER A 354 8.77 -0.99 14.35
C SER A 354 8.72 -1.56 15.76
N THR A 355 9.75 -1.29 16.56
CA THR A 355 9.83 -1.70 17.97
C THR A 355 10.47 -0.60 18.82
N HIS A 356 10.23 -0.66 20.15
CA HIS A 356 10.89 0.19 21.13
C HIS A 356 11.20 -0.66 22.35
N LEU A 357 12.49 -0.95 22.58
CA LEU A 357 12.96 -1.85 23.64
C LEU A 357 13.06 -1.14 24.98
N ASP A 358 13.23 -1.93 26.06
CA ASP A 358 13.31 -1.41 27.42
C ASP A 358 14.40 -0.36 27.60
N ALA A 359 14.07 0.74 28.26
CA ALA A 359 14.99 1.86 28.45
C ALA A 359 16.06 1.63 29.52
N ASN A 360 15.82 0.72 30.47
CA ASN A 360 16.59 0.68 31.72
C ASN A 360 17.47 -0.56 31.86
N SER A 361 17.07 -1.72 31.30
CA SER A 361 17.69 -3.00 31.59
C SER A 361 18.26 -3.70 30.36
N THR A 362 19.58 -3.92 30.32
CA THR A 362 20.23 -4.75 29.30
C THR A 362 19.67 -6.16 29.23
N SER A 363 19.38 -6.80 30.40
CA SER A 363 18.84 -8.15 30.41
C SER A 363 17.43 -8.22 29.82
N TYR A 364 16.62 -7.19 30.03
CA TYR A 364 15.28 -7.09 29.43
C TYR A 364 15.38 -6.92 27.91
N ARG A 365 16.20 -5.99 27.45
CA ARG A 365 16.45 -5.80 26.01
C ARG A 365 16.95 -7.06 25.31
N LEU A 366 17.85 -7.82 25.95
CA LEU A 366 18.35 -9.07 25.38
C LEU A 366 17.26 -10.14 25.26
N GLN A 367 16.34 -10.23 26.23
CA GLN A 367 15.21 -11.10 26.15
C GLN A 367 14.25 -10.65 25.04
N GLU A 368 13.90 -9.38 24.99
CA GLU A 368 13.04 -8.77 23.96
C GLU A 368 13.63 -8.98 22.56
N ILE A 369 14.94 -8.83 22.36
CA ILE A 369 15.63 -9.12 21.10
C ILE A 369 15.54 -10.60 20.72
N GLY A 370 15.64 -11.48 21.69
CA GLY A 370 15.47 -12.94 21.47
C GLY A 370 14.07 -13.26 20.95
N GLU A 371 13.05 -12.71 21.58
CA GLU A 371 11.65 -12.86 21.19
C GLU A 371 11.35 -12.20 19.82
N LEU A 372 11.82 -10.97 19.63
CA LEU A 372 11.70 -10.23 18.37
C LEU A 372 12.33 -11.00 17.20
N THR A 373 13.58 -11.44 17.34
CA THR A 373 14.29 -12.13 16.26
C THR A 373 13.74 -13.53 16.01
N ALA A 374 13.18 -14.20 17.02
CA ALA A 374 12.48 -15.48 16.83
C ALA A 374 11.20 -15.31 16.00
N TRP A 375 10.40 -14.28 16.31
CA TRP A 375 9.20 -13.93 15.55
C TRP A 375 9.54 -13.47 14.12
N GLU A 376 10.51 -12.60 13.97
CA GLU A 376 10.96 -12.09 12.68
C GLU A 376 11.36 -13.22 11.68
N ARG A 377 11.91 -14.34 12.17
CA ARG A 377 12.24 -15.51 11.32
C ARG A 377 11.01 -16.19 10.73
N THR A 378 9.82 -15.94 11.24
CA THR A 378 8.55 -16.46 10.68
C THR A 378 8.02 -15.61 9.53
N LEU A 379 8.56 -14.39 9.36
CA LEU A 379 8.19 -13.45 8.30
C LEU A 379 9.00 -13.71 7.02
N ALA A 380 8.62 -13.06 5.93
CA ALA A 380 9.35 -13.15 4.67
C ALA A 380 10.79 -12.64 4.81
N GLU A 381 11.73 -13.17 4.00
CA GLU A 381 13.19 -12.95 4.18
C GLU A 381 13.63 -11.49 3.97
N GLN A 382 12.92 -10.71 3.14
CA GLN A 382 13.23 -9.29 2.95
C GLN A 382 12.73 -8.49 4.15
N ARG A 383 13.46 -8.51 5.27
CA ARG A 383 13.05 -7.87 6.54
C ARG A 383 13.86 -6.63 6.84
N ILE A 384 13.18 -5.59 7.31
CA ILE A 384 13.76 -4.36 7.84
C ILE A 384 13.17 -4.15 9.24
N VAL A 385 14.02 -4.06 10.25
CA VAL A 385 13.61 -3.82 11.64
C VAL A 385 14.08 -2.44 12.06
N CYS A 386 13.16 -1.58 12.45
CA CYS A 386 13.39 -0.21 12.86
C CYS A 386 13.03 -0.02 14.33
N GLY A 387 13.68 0.90 15.01
CA GLY A 387 13.25 1.25 16.36
C GLY A 387 14.28 1.96 17.19
N ASP A 388 13.81 2.42 18.37
CA ASP A 388 14.65 2.80 19.47
C ASP A 388 14.99 1.54 20.29
N PHE A 389 16.23 1.10 20.18
CA PHE A 389 16.72 -0.09 20.86
C PHE A 389 17.24 0.21 22.26
N ASN A 390 17.33 1.48 22.65
CA ASN A 390 17.90 1.92 23.93
C ASN A 390 19.28 1.28 24.25
N ALA A 391 19.99 0.90 23.21
CA ALA A 391 21.29 0.20 23.27
C ALA A 391 22.30 0.90 22.38
N TRP A 392 23.54 1.05 22.84
CA TRP A 392 24.59 1.73 22.12
C TRP A 392 25.31 0.82 21.11
N PRO A 393 25.98 1.37 20.10
CA PRO A 393 26.89 0.59 19.27
C PRO A 393 27.96 -0.13 20.11
N GLY A 394 28.21 -1.41 19.79
CA GLY A 394 29.21 -2.21 20.50
C GLY A 394 28.72 -2.91 21.77
N THR A 395 27.44 -2.71 22.18
CA THR A 395 26.85 -3.48 23.28
C THR A 395 26.44 -4.88 22.84
N THR A 396 26.14 -5.74 23.81
CA THR A 396 25.69 -7.12 23.56
C THR A 396 24.39 -7.15 22.76
N GLU A 397 23.47 -6.22 23.00
CA GLU A 397 22.22 -6.06 22.27
C GLU A 397 22.46 -5.86 20.76
N ASN A 398 23.33 -4.89 20.43
CA ASN A 398 23.70 -4.64 19.03
C ASN A 398 24.44 -5.83 18.42
N ALA A 399 25.31 -6.50 19.17
CA ALA A 399 26.01 -7.70 18.73
C ALA A 399 25.04 -8.87 18.48
N THR A 400 23.98 -9.01 19.30
CA THR A 400 22.94 -10.04 19.14
C THR A 400 22.12 -9.78 17.87
N MET A 401 21.66 -8.56 17.65
CA MET A 401 20.96 -8.20 16.39
C MET A 401 21.82 -8.50 15.16
N LYS A 402 23.09 -8.19 15.22
CA LYS A 402 24.05 -8.38 14.11
C LYS A 402 24.34 -9.84 13.78
N GLN A 403 23.84 -10.82 14.55
CA GLN A 403 23.96 -12.24 14.18
C GLN A 403 23.03 -12.59 12.97
N ALA A 404 21.96 -11.83 12.76
CA ALA A 404 20.99 -12.08 11.69
C ALA A 404 20.72 -10.87 10.78
N TYR A 405 21.16 -9.69 11.18
CA TYR A 405 20.88 -8.42 10.52
C TYR A 405 22.14 -7.58 10.33
N TYR A 406 22.18 -6.82 9.26
CA TYR A 406 23.11 -5.71 9.08
C TYR A 406 22.55 -4.46 9.76
N ASP A 407 23.40 -3.73 10.51
CA ASP A 407 23.13 -2.38 10.98
C ASP A 407 23.38 -1.42 9.80
N SER A 408 22.32 -0.83 9.25
CA SER A 408 22.41 -0.06 8.01
C SER A 408 23.32 1.17 8.11
N TRP A 409 23.33 1.85 9.27
CA TRP A 409 24.27 2.98 9.48
C TRP A 409 25.73 2.50 9.51
N ALA A 410 26.00 1.46 10.29
CA ALA A 410 27.36 0.92 10.40
C ALA A 410 27.86 0.38 9.06
N GLN A 411 26.98 -0.29 8.30
CA GLN A 411 27.31 -0.76 6.96
C GLN A 411 27.55 0.41 6.00
N ALA A 412 26.66 1.41 6.01
CA ALA A 412 26.84 2.60 5.18
C ALA A 412 28.13 3.37 5.52
N GLN A 413 28.51 3.40 6.80
CA GLN A 413 29.77 4.03 7.25
C GLN A 413 30.98 3.24 6.72
N ALA A 414 30.96 1.92 6.80
CA ALA A 414 32.01 1.05 6.27
C ALA A 414 32.15 1.19 4.75
N ASP A 415 31.04 1.35 4.04
CA ASP A 415 30.98 1.48 2.58
C ASP A 415 31.21 2.93 2.08
N GLY A 416 31.42 3.89 2.99
CA GLY A 416 31.62 5.31 2.65
C GLY A 416 30.38 6.02 2.09
N ILE A 417 29.19 5.50 2.35
CA ILE A 417 27.88 6.03 1.89
C ILE A 417 26.97 6.52 3.03
N ALA A 418 27.51 6.61 4.26
CA ALA A 418 26.83 7.25 5.37
C ALA A 418 26.86 8.77 5.24
N VAL A 419 25.74 9.43 5.54
CA VAL A 419 25.65 10.89 5.53
C VAL A 419 25.39 11.39 6.96
N ALA A 420 26.36 12.11 7.48
CA ALA A 420 26.29 12.79 8.77
C ALA A 420 26.37 14.31 8.57
N TYR A 421 26.01 15.06 9.59
CA TYR A 421 26.19 16.51 9.59
C TYR A 421 27.35 16.92 10.52
N ALA A 422 27.85 18.14 10.37
CA ALA A 422 28.92 18.66 11.16
C ALA A 422 28.63 18.58 12.68
N GLY A 423 29.54 17.97 13.45
CA GLY A 423 29.36 17.73 14.88
C GLY A 423 28.66 16.44 15.25
N ASN A 424 28.23 15.61 14.27
CA ASN A 424 27.60 14.31 14.52
C ASN A 424 28.09 13.20 13.57
N THR A 425 29.37 13.05 13.40
CA THR A 425 29.97 12.06 12.49
C THR A 425 29.74 10.61 12.93
N ALA A 426 29.41 10.38 14.21
CA ALA A 426 29.07 9.06 14.75
C ALA A 426 27.64 8.61 14.44
N GLY A 427 26.80 9.49 13.87
CA GLY A 427 25.40 9.18 13.59
C GLY A 427 24.53 9.07 14.85
N ASN A 428 24.84 9.84 15.89
CA ASN A 428 24.07 9.81 17.13
C ASN A 428 22.66 10.34 16.92
N THR A 429 21.66 9.53 17.30
CA THR A 429 20.25 9.90 17.23
C THR A 429 19.80 10.64 18.49
N ARG A 430 20.46 10.45 19.61
CA ARG A 430 20.32 11.18 20.87
C ARG A 430 21.73 11.57 21.39
N ASN A 431 22.05 11.25 22.65
CA ASN A 431 23.42 11.37 23.19
C ASN A 431 24.36 10.31 22.63
N SER A 432 23.80 9.22 22.12
CA SER A 432 24.46 8.15 21.38
C SER A 432 23.53 7.70 20.23
N ARG A 433 24.00 6.77 19.40
CA ARG A 433 23.14 6.12 18.42
C ARG A 433 22.39 4.98 19.11
N ILE A 434 21.10 5.18 19.34
CA ILE A 434 20.20 4.21 19.98
C ILE A 434 18.99 3.85 19.10
N ASP A 435 18.73 4.63 18.05
CA ASP A 435 17.78 4.32 17.01
C ASP A 435 18.47 3.65 15.83
N TYR A 436 17.87 2.57 15.35
CA TYR A 436 18.47 1.73 14.31
C TYR A 436 17.47 1.41 13.19
N ILE A 437 18.05 1.15 12.03
CA ILE A 437 17.41 0.46 10.92
C ILE A 437 18.30 -0.74 10.60
N TYR A 438 17.81 -1.93 10.92
CA TYR A 438 18.44 -3.19 10.59
C TYR A 438 17.80 -3.80 9.35
N TYR A 439 18.54 -4.56 8.55
CA TYR A 439 17.99 -5.36 7.47
C TYR A 439 18.60 -6.76 7.47
N SER A 440 17.79 -7.80 7.16
CA SER A 440 18.21 -9.20 7.32
C SER A 440 19.37 -9.56 6.40
N HIS A 441 20.25 -10.47 6.86
CA HIS A 441 21.38 -10.96 6.06
C HIS A 441 20.93 -11.65 4.76
N GLY A 442 19.77 -12.33 4.79
CA GLY A 442 19.17 -12.98 3.63
C GLY A 442 18.40 -12.04 2.70
N ALA A 443 18.31 -10.74 3.03
CA ALA A 443 17.55 -9.77 2.22
C ALA A 443 18.27 -9.43 0.89
N GLY A 444 18.51 -10.44 0.06
CA GLY A 444 19.25 -10.29 -1.20
C GLY A 444 18.63 -9.33 -2.22
N ALA A 445 17.33 -9.02 -2.08
CA ALA A 445 16.68 -8.00 -2.90
C ALA A 445 16.92 -6.57 -2.40
N LEU A 446 17.36 -6.37 -1.14
CA LEU A 446 17.63 -5.06 -0.56
C LEU A 446 19.11 -4.71 -0.69
N GLN A 447 19.43 -3.77 -1.57
CA GLN A 447 20.77 -3.23 -1.68
C GLN A 447 20.86 -1.87 -0.99
N LEU A 448 21.59 -1.75 0.10
CA LEU A 448 21.81 -0.48 0.79
C LEU A 448 22.51 0.53 -0.13
N LYS A 449 22.01 1.75 -0.19
CA LYS A 449 22.52 2.87 -1.01
C LYS A 449 22.95 4.05 -0.18
N GLY A 450 22.59 4.09 1.08
CA GLY A 450 22.98 5.12 2.02
C GLY A 450 22.23 5.01 3.32
N SER A 451 22.78 5.61 4.36
CA SER A 451 22.10 5.87 5.61
C SER A 451 22.42 7.27 6.09
N GLN A 452 21.44 8.00 6.59
CA GLN A 452 21.58 9.40 6.97
C GLN A 452 20.91 9.68 8.31
N VAL A 453 21.61 10.35 9.21
CA VAL A 453 21.04 11.00 10.40
C VAL A 453 20.90 12.48 10.13
N PHE A 454 19.71 13.04 10.36
CA PHE A 454 19.40 14.41 9.99
C PHE A 454 19.58 15.38 11.17
N ASP A 455 20.10 16.56 10.87
CA ASP A 455 19.94 17.71 11.76
C ASP A 455 18.52 18.28 11.60
N VAL A 456 17.74 18.19 12.68
CA VAL A 456 16.34 18.63 12.68
C VAL A 456 16.13 19.91 13.48
N ARG A 457 17.20 20.53 13.97
CA ARG A 457 17.13 21.81 14.68
C ARG A 457 16.56 22.90 13.78
N ASP A 458 15.74 23.75 14.35
CA ASP A 458 15.34 24.99 13.71
C ASP A 458 16.42 26.08 13.93
N ALA A 459 16.12 27.32 13.52
CA ALA A 459 17.05 28.45 13.66
C ALA A 459 17.36 28.80 15.13
N ASN A 460 16.52 28.37 16.09
CA ASN A 460 16.69 28.58 17.52
C ASN A 460 17.35 27.38 18.20
N GLY A 461 17.70 26.33 17.45
CA GLY A 461 18.28 25.10 17.98
C GLY A 461 17.24 24.11 18.52
N VAL A 462 15.93 24.38 18.39
CA VAL A 462 14.85 23.54 18.86
C VAL A 462 14.67 22.35 17.91
N MET A 463 14.58 21.15 18.48
CA MET A 463 14.23 19.91 17.73
C MET A 463 12.77 19.52 17.98
N PRO A 464 12.11 18.91 16.98
CA PRO A 464 10.73 18.40 17.13
C PRO A 464 10.59 17.19 18.08
N SER A 465 11.68 16.55 18.45
CA SER A 465 11.81 15.46 19.41
C SER A 465 13.17 15.55 20.07
N ASP A 466 13.40 14.92 21.21
CA ASP A 466 14.72 14.77 21.83
C ASP A 466 15.61 13.74 21.11
N HIS A 467 15.05 13.04 20.12
CA HIS A 467 15.77 12.19 19.18
C HIS A 467 15.89 12.84 17.80
N ARG A 468 16.88 12.41 17.03
CA ARG A 468 17.07 12.72 15.61
C ARG A 468 16.65 11.54 14.76
N PRO A 469 16.01 11.77 13.61
CA PRO A 469 15.65 10.67 12.71
C PRO A 469 16.88 10.12 11.98
N VAL A 470 16.86 8.82 11.74
CA VAL A 470 17.75 8.13 10.82
C VAL A 470 16.95 7.59 9.64
N MET A 471 17.47 7.72 8.44
CA MET A 471 16.85 7.16 7.23
C MET A 471 17.86 6.28 6.49
N SER A 472 17.43 5.10 6.07
CA SER A 472 18.19 4.23 5.19
C SER A 472 17.53 4.13 3.83
N ILE A 473 18.36 4.12 2.80
CA ILE A 473 17.93 4.11 1.40
C ILE A 473 18.38 2.79 0.80
N PHE A 474 17.43 2.05 0.28
CA PHE A 474 17.66 0.78 -0.39
C PHE A 474 17.28 0.88 -1.87
N THR A 475 17.99 0.13 -2.70
CA THR A 475 17.50 -0.26 -4.01
C THR A 475 16.87 -1.64 -3.86
N VAL A 476 15.60 -1.79 -4.25
CA VAL A 476 14.90 -3.08 -4.31
C VAL A 476 15.05 -3.65 -5.72
N LYS A 477 15.61 -4.87 -5.81
CA LYS A 477 15.92 -5.59 -7.07
C LYS A 477 14.86 -6.63 -7.41
#